data_e59afda117cc1dd4394d30d8675e4e72
#
_entry.id   e59afda117cc1dd4394d30d8675e4e72
#
_cell.length_a   1.000
_cell.length_b   1.000
_cell.length_c   1.000
_cell.angle_alpha   90.00
_cell.angle_beta   90.00
_cell.angle_gamma   90.00
#
_symmetry.space_group_name_H-M   'P 1'
#
loop_
_entity.id
_entity.type
_entity.pdbx_description
1 polymer ?
#
loop_
_entity_poly.entity_id
_entity_poly.type
_entity_poly.pdbx_seq_one_letter_code
_entity_poly.pdbx_strand_id
1 'polypeptide(L)'
;MGILKKVDNNRVPPQWKIKKECLDFILECAKSSYPNEFGGLLRVDADKKHTIIEIVILPGTISGETHAIFKLHMLPIDFSIVGTAHSHPSPSFRPSDADMLLFRKYGKVHIVAAYPFNSSSWKAYDYSGNEIDITVI
;
A
#
# COMPACT_ATOMS: atom_id res chain seq x y z
N MET A 1 -27.68 4.78 22.88
CA MET A 1 -26.76 3.88 23.47
C MET A 1 -26.46 2.66 22.63
N GLY A 2 -27.20 1.59 22.77
CA GLY A 2 -27.01 0.43 21.91
C GLY A 2 -27.21 0.70 20.43
N ILE A 3 -28.00 1.68 20.10
CA ILE A 3 -28.27 2.08 18.72
C ILE A 3 -27.01 2.54 18.00
N LEU A 4 -26.20 3.37 18.65
CA LEU A 4 -24.96 3.87 18.02
C LEU A 4 -23.97 2.74 17.75
N LYS A 5 -23.85 1.80 18.66
CA LYS A 5 -22.99 0.64 18.47
C LYS A 5 -23.46 -0.23 17.31
N LYS A 6 -24.75 -0.39 17.14
CA LYS A 6 -25.30 -1.18 16.03
C LYS A 6 -24.99 -0.53 14.68
N VAL A 7 -25.09 0.80 14.60
CA VAL A 7 -24.77 1.52 13.37
C VAL A 7 -23.31 1.28 13.00
N ASP A 8 -22.40 1.40 13.97
CA ASP A 8 -20.97 1.21 13.71
C ASP A 8 -20.64 -0.23 13.34
N ASN A 9 -21.28 -1.20 14.00
CA ASN A 9 -21.05 -2.62 13.72
C ASN A 9 -21.55 -3.06 12.35
N ASN A 10 -22.47 -2.31 11.76
CA ASN A 10 -23.05 -2.62 10.46
C ASN A 10 -22.35 -1.93 9.30
N ARG A 11 -21.30 -1.19 9.57
CA ARG A 11 -20.54 -0.53 8.50
C ARG A 11 -19.78 -1.55 7.68
N VAL A 12 -19.98 -1.48 6.37
CA VAL A 12 -19.22 -2.28 5.42
C VAL A 12 -17.88 -1.58 5.21
N PRO A 13 -16.76 -2.32 5.30
CA PRO A 13 -15.44 -1.75 4.98
C PRO A 13 -15.44 -1.20 3.54
N PRO A 14 -14.65 -0.16 3.25
CA PRO A 14 -14.56 0.37 1.90
C PRO A 14 -14.05 -0.69 0.93
N GLN A 15 -14.62 -0.69 -0.27
CA GLN A 15 -14.17 -1.54 -1.37
C GLN A 15 -13.05 -0.84 -2.12
N TRP A 16 -11.84 -1.22 -1.85
CA TRP A 16 -10.67 -0.65 -2.52
C TRP A 16 -10.55 -1.16 -3.95
N LYS A 17 -10.19 -0.26 -4.84
CA LYS A 17 -9.90 -0.56 -6.25
C LYS A 17 -8.54 0.00 -6.60
N ILE A 18 -7.88 -0.63 -7.57
CA ILE A 18 -6.62 -0.13 -8.11
C ILE A 18 -6.68 -0.18 -9.64
N LYS A 19 -6.24 0.89 -10.28
CA LYS A 19 -6.08 0.89 -11.73
C LYS A 19 -5.02 -0.13 -12.13
N LYS A 20 -5.32 -0.91 -13.16
CA LYS A 20 -4.37 -1.93 -13.65
C LYS A 20 -3.02 -1.31 -13.99
N GLU A 21 -3.02 -0.14 -14.61
CA GLU A 21 -1.78 0.57 -14.97
C GLU A 21 -0.94 0.89 -13.74
N CYS A 22 -1.60 1.27 -12.64
CA CYS A 22 -0.91 1.55 -11.37
C CYS A 22 -0.28 0.28 -10.79
N LEU A 23 -1.04 -0.81 -10.75
CA LEU A 23 -0.52 -2.08 -10.26
C LEU A 23 0.64 -2.58 -11.12
N ASP A 24 0.51 -2.52 -12.44
CA ASP A 24 1.57 -2.93 -13.36
C ASP A 24 2.84 -2.11 -13.12
N PHE A 25 2.69 -0.82 -12.89
CA PHE A 25 3.82 0.06 -12.61
C PHE A 25 4.50 -0.31 -11.29
N ILE A 26 3.73 -0.61 -10.24
CA ILE A 26 4.28 -1.07 -8.96
C ILE A 26 5.12 -2.34 -9.16
N LEU A 27 4.60 -3.31 -9.91
CA LEU A 27 5.29 -4.56 -10.17
C LEU A 27 6.57 -4.33 -11.00
N GLU A 28 6.53 -3.43 -11.98
CA GLU A 28 7.71 -3.08 -12.76
C GLU A 28 8.78 -2.39 -11.92
N CYS A 29 8.38 -1.48 -11.03
CA CYS A 29 9.31 -0.84 -10.10
C CYS A 29 9.96 -1.88 -9.18
N ALA A 30 9.19 -2.84 -8.70
CA ALA A 30 9.71 -3.92 -7.87
C ALA A 30 10.75 -4.76 -8.61
N LYS A 31 10.46 -5.12 -9.88
CA LYS A 31 11.43 -5.84 -10.73
C LYS A 31 12.71 -5.05 -10.94
N SER A 32 12.57 -3.77 -11.23
CA SER A 32 13.72 -2.89 -11.52
C SER A 32 14.61 -2.68 -10.31
N SER A 33 14.05 -2.73 -9.11
CA SER A 33 14.78 -2.54 -7.87
C SER A 33 15.45 -3.83 -7.37
N TYR A 34 14.94 -4.99 -7.79
CA TYR A 34 15.44 -6.28 -7.34
C TYR A 34 16.96 -6.40 -7.51
N PRO A 35 17.71 -6.89 -6.51
CA PRO A 35 17.28 -7.52 -5.26
C PRO A 35 17.01 -6.52 -4.12
N ASN A 36 17.04 -5.23 -4.38
CA ASN A 36 16.72 -4.21 -3.38
C ASN A 36 15.21 -4.06 -3.26
N GLU A 37 14.76 -3.57 -2.12
CA GLU A 37 13.36 -3.29 -1.90
C GLU A 37 12.97 -1.94 -2.54
N PHE A 38 11.75 -1.91 -3.06
CA PHE A 38 11.14 -0.71 -3.62
C PHE A 38 10.04 -0.24 -2.66
N GLY A 39 9.80 1.06 -2.59
CA GLY A 39 8.71 1.60 -1.79
C GLY A 39 8.19 2.93 -2.30
N GLY A 40 6.92 3.18 -2.00
CA GLY A 40 6.25 4.42 -2.37
C GLY A 40 4.91 4.58 -1.68
N LEU A 41 4.19 5.64 -2.04
CA LEU A 41 2.91 6.00 -1.47
C LEU A 41 1.80 5.79 -2.49
N LEU A 42 0.67 5.28 -2.02
CA LEU A 42 -0.51 5.06 -2.86
C LEU A 42 -1.39 6.31 -2.84
N ARG A 43 -1.73 6.80 -4.02
CA ARG A 43 -2.60 7.96 -4.21
C ARG A 43 -3.91 7.55 -4.86
N VAL A 44 -5.02 8.12 -4.36
CA VAL A 44 -6.35 7.90 -4.91
C VAL A 44 -6.79 9.04 -5.82
N ASP A 45 -7.78 8.75 -6.66
CA ASP A 45 -8.47 9.75 -7.47
C ASP A 45 -9.19 10.76 -6.58
N ALA A 46 -9.15 12.05 -6.95
CA ALA A 46 -9.79 13.12 -6.20
C ALA A 46 -11.31 12.91 -6.07
N ASP A 47 -11.94 12.33 -7.09
CA ASP A 47 -13.39 12.11 -7.13
C ASP A 47 -13.79 10.71 -6.64
N LYS A 48 -12.84 9.78 -6.57
CA LYS A 48 -13.06 8.38 -6.20
C LYS A 48 -12.08 7.98 -5.11
N LYS A 49 -12.38 8.36 -3.90
CA LYS A 49 -11.47 8.26 -2.75
C LYS A 49 -11.04 6.84 -2.34
N HIS A 50 -11.60 5.81 -2.96
CA HIS A 50 -11.18 4.42 -2.74
C HIS A 50 -10.61 3.77 -4.00
N THR A 51 -10.31 4.56 -5.03
CA THR A 51 -9.68 4.08 -6.26
C THR A 51 -8.25 4.56 -6.33
N ILE A 52 -7.31 3.65 -6.18
CA ILE A 52 -5.87 3.94 -6.25
C ILE A 52 -5.51 4.11 -7.72
N ILE A 53 -4.92 5.25 -8.05
CA ILE A 53 -4.62 5.62 -9.44
C ILE A 53 -3.13 5.71 -9.74
N GLU A 54 -2.30 5.96 -8.72
CA GLU A 54 -0.85 6.09 -8.95
C GLU A 54 -0.07 5.84 -7.68
N ILE A 55 1.22 5.57 -7.87
CA ILE A 55 2.17 5.48 -6.78
C ILE A 55 3.13 6.66 -6.85
N VAL A 56 3.38 7.26 -5.71
CA VAL A 56 4.37 8.32 -5.56
C VAL A 56 5.65 7.71 -5.01
N ILE A 57 6.70 7.72 -5.83
CA ILE A 57 7.99 7.16 -5.45
C ILE A 57 8.76 8.21 -4.64
N LEU A 58 9.26 7.80 -3.48
CA LEU A 58 10.05 8.69 -2.64
C LEU A 58 11.53 8.54 -2.97
N PRO A 59 12.28 9.65 -2.97
CA PRO A 59 13.73 9.58 -3.17
C PRO A 59 14.39 8.66 -2.15
N GLY A 60 15.30 7.82 -2.61
CA GLY A 60 16.02 6.88 -1.76
C GLY A 60 15.40 5.51 -1.62
N THR A 61 14.11 5.32 -1.94
CA THR A 61 13.48 4.00 -1.81
C THR A 61 13.99 3.01 -2.85
N ILE A 62 14.40 3.51 -4.03
CA ILE A 62 14.91 2.66 -5.11
C ILE A 62 16.28 2.07 -4.78
N SER A 63 17.01 2.66 -3.85
CA SER A 63 18.33 2.16 -3.46
C SER A 63 18.28 1.05 -2.41
N GLY A 64 17.09 0.57 -2.06
CA GLY A 64 16.92 -0.50 -1.10
C GLY A 64 16.82 -0.04 0.34
N GLU A 65 16.69 1.24 0.56
CA GLU A 65 16.50 1.78 1.89
C GLU A 65 15.02 1.93 2.21
N THR A 66 14.42 0.89 2.74
CA THR A 66 13.02 0.94 3.20
C THR A 66 12.81 2.00 4.25
N HIS A 67 13.86 2.36 5.00
CA HIS A 67 13.81 3.42 6.00
C HIS A 67 13.51 4.79 5.42
N ALA A 68 13.73 5.01 4.11
CA ALA A 68 13.39 6.27 3.47
C ALA A 68 11.91 6.59 3.58
N ILE A 69 11.05 5.58 3.65
CA ILE A 69 9.61 5.75 3.82
C ILE A 69 9.29 6.39 5.19
N PHE A 70 10.10 6.14 6.21
CA PHE A 70 9.89 6.72 7.54
C PHE A 70 10.14 8.23 7.60
N LYS A 71 10.70 8.83 6.55
CA LYS A 71 10.85 10.28 6.45
C LYS A 71 9.55 10.98 6.00
N LEU A 72 8.47 10.23 5.88
CA LEU A 72 7.17 10.77 5.45
C LEU A 72 6.64 11.86 6.38
N HIS A 73 7.04 11.86 7.65
CA HIS A 73 6.65 12.90 8.58
C HIS A 73 7.13 14.29 8.17
N MET A 74 8.08 14.38 7.25
CA MET A 74 8.58 15.64 6.71
C MET A 74 7.79 16.13 5.49
N LEU A 75 6.88 15.32 4.98
CA LEU A 75 6.06 15.69 3.83
C LEU A 75 4.84 16.48 4.27
N PRO A 76 4.33 17.41 3.45
CA PRO A 76 3.05 18.06 3.71
C PRO A 76 1.92 17.02 3.80
N ILE A 77 0.90 17.33 4.57
CA ILE A 77 -0.28 16.48 4.64
C ILE A 77 -0.95 16.46 3.26
N ASP A 78 -1.21 15.26 2.77
CA ASP A 78 -1.87 15.05 1.48
C ASP A 78 -2.96 13.98 1.66
N PHE A 79 -4.22 14.42 1.65
CA PHE A 79 -5.36 13.53 1.87
C PHE A 79 -5.61 12.56 0.71
N SER A 80 -4.96 12.75 -0.43
CA SER A 80 -5.03 11.79 -1.53
C SER A 80 -4.15 10.56 -1.30
N ILE A 81 -3.23 10.63 -0.34
CA ILE A 81 -2.39 9.48 0.03
C ILE A 81 -3.17 8.60 1.01
N VAL A 82 -3.33 7.33 0.66
CA VAL A 82 -4.15 6.39 1.43
C VAL A 82 -3.38 5.22 2.00
N GLY A 83 -2.11 5.08 1.63
CA GLY A 83 -1.29 3.99 2.11
C GLY A 83 0.05 3.89 1.40
N THR A 84 0.63 2.71 1.46
CA THR A 84 1.98 2.46 0.94
C THR A 84 2.02 1.24 0.03
N ALA A 85 3.06 1.16 -0.79
CA ALA A 85 3.40 -0.04 -1.51
C ALA A 85 4.89 -0.28 -1.36
N HIS A 86 5.29 -1.53 -1.17
CA HIS A 86 6.69 -1.90 -1.15
C HIS A 86 6.88 -3.33 -1.67
N SER A 87 8.13 -3.70 -1.93
CA SER A 87 8.44 -5.02 -2.45
C SER A 87 9.31 -5.80 -1.47
N HIS A 88 9.14 -7.12 -1.50
CA HIS A 88 10.02 -8.08 -0.83
C HIS A 88 10.83 -8.82 -1.89
N PRO A 89 12.15 -8.96 -1.72
CA PRO A 89 12.97 -9.69 -2.69
C PRO A 89 12.84 -11.22 -2.58
N SER A 90 11.96 -11.68 -1.72
CA SER A 90 11.63 -13.11 -1.54
C SER A 90 10.20 -13.38 -1.99
N PRO A 91 9.80 -14.67 -2.15
CA PRO A 91 8.40 -15.00 -2.49
C PRO A 91 7.41 -14.78 -1.34
N SER A 92 7.85 -14.38 -0.16
CA SER A 92 6.96 -14.18 0.98
C SER A 92 6.26 -12.83 0.93
N PHE A 93 4.95 -12.84 1.07
CA PHE A 93 4.13 -11.63 1.20
C PHE A 93 3.99 -11.19 2.67
N ARG A 94 4.49 -11.97 3.59
CA ARG A 94 4.26 -11.74 5.02
C ARG A 94 4.88 -10.42 5.46
N PRO A 95 4.09 -9.51 6.06
CA PRO A 95 4.64 -8.26 6.59
C PRO A 95 5.63 -8.52 7.72
N SER A 96 6.74 -7.79 7.70
CA SER A 96 7.68 -7.76 8.81
C SER A 96 7.15 -6.91 9.95
N ASP A 97 7.82 -6.93 11.10
CA ASP A 97 7.46 -6.04 12.21
C ASP A 97 7.60 -4.56 11.80
N ALA A 98 8.61 -4.24 11.02
CA ALA A 98 8.79 -2.89 10.49
C ALA A 98 7.65 -2.50 9.54
N ASP A 99 7.21 -3.44 8.70
CA ASP A 99 6.06 -3.23 7.81
C ASP A 99 4.79 -2.95 8.62
N MET A 100 4.58 -3.66 9.71
CA MET A 100 3.40 -3.47 10.56
C MET A 100 3.39 -2.09 11.20
N LEU A 101 4.55 -1.57 11.60
CA LEU A 101 4.68 -0.21 12.11
C LEU A 101 4.36 0.82 11.02
N LEU A 102 4.85 0.57 9.80
CA LEU A 102 4.58 1.41 8.64
C LEU A 102 3.09 1.47 8.34
N PHE A 103 2.41 0.32 8.36
CA PHE A 103 0.98 0.22 8.06
C PHE A 103 0.15 1.06 9.06
N ARG A 104 0.50 1.02 10.33
CA ARG A 104 -0.22 1.79 11.36
C ARG A 104 -0.09 3.29 11.20
N LYS A 105 1.04 3.74 10.63
CA LYS A 105 1.33 5.17 10.52
C LYS A 105 0.79 5.80 9.25
N TYR A 106 0.75 5.08 8.13
CA TYR A 106 0.69 5.71 6.82
C TYR A 106 -0.48 5.26 5.97
N GLY A 107 -1.62 5.10 6.57
CA GLY A 107 -2.86 4.92 5.83
C GLY A 107 -3.57 3.62 6.10
N LYS A 108 -4.57 3.35 5.26
CA LYS A 108 -5.54 2.28 5.48
C LYS A 108 -5.35 1.11 4.53
N VAL A 109 -4.54 1.26 3.47
CA VAL A 109 -4.33 0.22 2.48
C VAL A 109 -2.85 0.15 2.11
N HIS A 110 -2.30 -1.05 2.13
CA HIS A 110 -0.88 -1.27 1.90
C HIS A 110 -0.69 -2.46 1.00
N ILE A 111 0.16 -2.33 -0.02
CA ILE A 111 0.43 -3.38 -0.99
C ILE A 111 1.84 -3.89 -0.78
N VAL A 112 1.99 -5.20 -0.73
CA VAL A 112 3.29 -5.88 -0.70
C VAL A 112 3.41 -6.70 -1.98
N ALA A 113 4.40 -6.36 -2.80
CA ALA A 113 4.77 -7.12 -3.99
C ALA A 113 5.94 -8.03 -3.65
N ALA A 114 5.84 -9.31 -3.99
CA ALA A 114 6.88 -10.29 -3.69
C ALA A 114 7.47 -10.87 -4.99
N TYR A 115 8.71 -11.34 -4.91
CA TYR A 115 9.34 -12.02 -6.03
C TYR A 115 8.47 -13.20 -6.50
N PRO A 116 8.23 -13.41 -7.78
CA PRO A 116 8.89 -12.79 -8.95
C PRO A 116 8.16 -11.55 -9.53
N PHE A 117 7.29 -10.89 -8.79
CA PHE A 117 6.66 -9.63 -9.15
C PHE A 117 5.75 -9.72 -10.38
N ASN A 118 5.03 -10.81 -10.52
CA ASN A 118 4.03 -10.97 -11.57
C ASN A 118 2.63 -10.59 -11.06
N SER A 119 1.63 -10.71 -11.91
CA SER A 119 0.26 -10.28 -11.59
C SER A 119 -0.40 -10.99 -10.40
N SER A 120 0.15 -12.13 -9.97
CA SER A 120 -0.33 -12.86 -8.79
C SER A 120 0.63 -12.77 -7.60
N SER A 121 1.72 -12.01 -7.72
CA SER A 121 2.77 -11.93 -6.70
C SER A 121 2.62 -10.69 -5.83
N TRP A 122 1.40 -10.40 -5.37
CA TRP A 122 1.16 -9.27 -4.49
C TRP A 122 -0.04 -9.54 -3.60
N LYS A 123 -0.05 -8.85 -2.46
CA LYS A 123 -1.19 -8.86 -1.53
C LYS A 123 -1.38 -7.49 -0.94
N ALA A 124 -2.59 -7.25 -0.42
CA ALA A 124 -2.93 -6.00 0.24
C ALA A 124 -3.33 -6.23 1.68
N TYR A 125 -3.04 -5.23 2.51
CA TYR A 125 -3.27 -5.27 3.95
C TYR A 125 -3.88 -3.95 4.43
N ASP A 126 -4.65 -4.03 5.52
CA ASP A 126 -5.14 -2.84 6.20
C ASP A 126 -4.08 -2.31 7.19
N TYR A 127 -4.42 -1.24 7.91
CA TYR A 127 -3.53 -0.63 8.87
C TYR A 127 -3.14 -1.54 10.06
N SER A 128 -3.93 -2.59 10.29
CA SER A 128 -3.64 -3.58 11.35
C SER A 128 -2.88 -4.78 10.83
N GLY A 129 -2.59 -4.83 9.54
CA GLY A 129 -1.89 -5.96 8.92
C GLY A 129 -2.80 -7.12 8.54
N ASN A 130 -4.12 -6.91 8.55
CA ASN A 130 -5.06 -7.92 8.07
C ASN A 130 -5.10 -7.87 6.55
N GLU A 131 -5.09 -9.05 5.92
CA GLU A 131 -5.18 -9.14 4.47
C GLU A 131 -6.54 -8.65 3.99
N ILE A 132 -6.55 -7.83 2.96
CA ILE A 132 -7.77 -7.31 2.34
C ILE A 132 -7.74 -7.53 0.84
N ASP A 133 -8.91 -7.51 0.23
CA ASP A 133 -9.04 -7.62 -1.22
C ASP A 133 -9.04 -6.23 -1.85
N ILE A 134 -8.37 -6.13 -3.01
CA ILE A 134 -8.44 -4.95 -3.86
C ILE A 134 -8.84 -5.40 -5.25
N THR A 135 -9.85 -4.76 -5.81
CA THR A 135 -10.30 -5.05 -7.18
C THR A 135 -9.44 -4.30 -8.18
N VAL A 136 -8.86 -5.03 -9.12
CA VAL A 136 -8.09 -4.42 -10.22
C VAL A 136 -9.06 -4.02 -11.33
N ILE A 137 -8.99 -2.78 -11.74
CA ILE A 137 -9.91 -2.24 -12.76
C ILE A 137 -9.19 -1.64 -13.96
#